data_086669114e00bba176921fc201800faa
#
_entry.id   086669114e00bba176921fc201800faa
#
_cell.length_a   1.000
_cell.length_b   1.000
_cell.length_c   1.000
_cell.angle_alpha   90.00
_cell.angle_beta   90.00
_cell.angle_gamma   90.00
#
_symmetry.space_group_name_H-M   'P 1'
#
loop_
_entity.id
_entity.type
_entity.pdbx_description
1 polymer ?
#
loop_
_entity_poly.entity_id
_entity_poly.type
_entity_poly.pdbx_seq_one_letter_code
_entity_poly.pdbx_strand_id
1 'polypeptide(L)'
;VLFHYLKYTSPVWYFNLKPTLDHAYFPTLAQLELDGVALEPDPAFTSEEARQRDLAYRAFQLGYINRSAMGAQPSAVWQTPKLPTEDEYRFLWKNFSKVWVVYVLIIRLISLKNPVAEIAGFLKSKNATRKLYHRNPIKYPDYPAFESKLVAAQPFVTVVIPTLNRYVYLKDVFRDLEKQTYKNFEVIVVDQTDPFDKSAYDGWQLDVKFWYQKDKALWRARNEAIQAAKGEYILLYDDDSLVEPDWIEQHLKTLDFFKADLSSGVSISTVGAKVPEHYSYFRWSDQLDTGNVLLKKEIFEKIGLFDTKFEKQRMGDGEYGLRAYLAGYRNISNPLAKRIHLKVGEGGLRQMGSWDGWRPKKFFGPRPVPSILYLFRKYHGNTAARWMLLKSLPPSIIPYQFKGNKILMVVGSFLSLLLAPVVLWQVWLSWKRSGEMMN
;
A
#
# COMPACT_ATOMS: atom_id res chain seq x y z
N VAL A 1 18.83 -2.03 3.17
CA VAL A 1 18.31 -1.98 1.78
C VAL A 1 18.77 -3.20 1.02
N LEU A 2 17.87 -3.98 0.43
CA LEU A 2 18.17 -5.22 -0.30
C LEU A 2 19.24 -5.01 -1.40
N PHE A 3 18.98 -4.05 -2.27
CA PHE A 3 19.90 -3.64 -3.34
C PHE A 3 19.99 -2.12 -3.37
N HIS A 4 21.19 -1.56 -3.50
CA HIS A 4 21.37 -0.11 -3.41
C HIS A 4 20.72 0.65 -4.58
N TYR A 5 20.54 -0.01 -5.75
CA TYR A 5 19.91 0.64 -6.89
C TYR A 5 18.39 0.72 -6.77
N LEU A 6 17.78 0.03 -5.80
CA LEU A 6 16.36 0.21 -5.45
C LEU A 6 16.00 1.65 -5.08
N LYS A 7 16.96 2.42 -4.53
CA LYS A 7 16.74 3.85 -4.22
C LYS A 7 16.37 4.70 -5.44
N TYR A 8 16.66 4.24 -6.66
CA TYR A 8 16.30 4.94 -7.89
C TYR A 8 14.95 4.47 -8.45
N THR A 9 14.64 3.17 -8.30
CA THR A 9 13.43 2.56 -8.86
C THR A 9 12.26 2.50 -7.87
N SER A 10 12.54 2.37 -6.59
CA SER A 10 11.54 2.24 -5.52
C SER A 10 11.97 2.97 -4.24
N PRO A 11 12.25 4.30 -4.32
CA PRO A 11 12.87 5.06 -3.23
C PRO A 11 12.03 5.14 -1.96
N VAL A 12 10.72 5.03 -2.07
CA VAL A 12 9.75 5.18 -0.97
C VAL A 12 8.94 3.90 -0.71
N TRP A 13 9.52 2.75 -1.02
CA TRP A 13 8.91 1.48 -0.70
C TRP A 13 9.03 1.20 0.80
N TYR A 14 7.94 0.75 1.47
CA TYR A 14 7.89 0.52 2.92
C TYR A 14 9.03 -0.35 3.41
N PHE A 15 9.27 -1.44 2.71
CA PHE A 15 10.28 -2.45 3.07
C PHE A 15 11.74 -2.02 2.79
N ASN A 16 11.98 -0.77 2.41
CA ASN A 16 13.29 -0.14 2.47
C ASN A 16 13.63 0.39 3.87
N LEU A 17 12.63 0.50 4.75
CA LEU A 17 12.76 0.96 6.12
C LEU A 17 12.78 -0.24 7.06
N LYS A 18 13.61 -0.19 8.10
CA LYS A 18 13.68 -1.23 9.12
C LYS A 18 12.57 -1.02 10.14
N PRO A 19 11.68 -2.02 10.36
CA PRO A 19 10.67 -1.95 11.40
C PRO A 19 11.30 -2.24 12.78
N THR A 20 10.57 -1.94 13.85
CA THR A 20 10.98 -2.30 15.23
C THR A 20 11.07 -3.80 15.44
N LEU A 21 10.13 -4.56 14.82
CA LEU A 21 10.14 -6.01 14.80
C LEU A 21 10.24 -6.51 13.36
N ASP A 22 11.28 -7.28 13.07
CA ASP A 22 11.45 -7.93 11.78
C ASP A 22 10.83 -9.34 11.82
N HIS A 23 9.76 -9.52 11.08
CA HIS A 23 9.04 -10.78 10.98
C HIS A 23 9.60 -11.70 9.87
N ALA A 24 10.88 -11.61 9.58
CA ALA A 24 11.53 -12.27 8.47
C ALA A 24 10.86 -11.96 7.12
N TYR A 25 10.59 -10.67 6.89
CA TYR A 25 10.08 -10.19 5.59
C TYR A 25 10.96 -10.64 4.43
N PHE A 26 12.27 -10.76 4.69
CA PHE A 26 13.28 -11.21 3.75
C PHE A 26 14.00 -12.43 4.33
N PRO A 27 13.44 -13.66 4.11
CA PRO A 27 13.95 -14.87 4.72
C PRO A 27 15.32 -15.28 4.19
N THR A 28 16.06 -16.01 4.99
CA THR A 28 17.26 -16.75 4.56
C THR A 28 16.87 -18.05 3.86
N LEU A 29 17.82 -18.69 3.14
CA LEU A 29 17.61 -20.01 2.55
C LEU A 29 17.22 -21.05 3.63
N ALA A 30 17.96 -21.08 4.74
CA ALA A 30 17.68 -22.00 5.84
C ALA A 30 16.26 -21.85 6.40
N GLN A 31 15.75 -20.62 6.48
CA GLN A 31 14.40 -20.36 6.93
C GLN A 31 13.34 -20.82 5.92
N LEU A 32 13.59 -20.66 4.62
CA LEU A 32 12.70 -21.17 3.58
C LEU A 32 12.64 -22.71 3.60
N GLU A 33 13.79 -23.36 3.78
CA GLU A 33 13.88 -24.83 3.91
C GLU A 33 13.10 -25.33 5.12
N LEU A 34 13.23 -24.68 6.29
CA LEU A 34 12.48 -25.01 7.50
C LEU A 34 10.96 -24.88 7.30
N ASP A 35 10.53 -23.91 6.52
CA ASP A 35 9.12 -23.68 6.21
C ASP A 35 8.63 -24.50 4.98
N GLY A 36 9.47 -25.38 4.42
CA GLY A 36 9.14 -26.25 3.28
C GLY A 36 8.98 -25.50 1.95
N VAL A 37 9.59 -24.31 1.81
CA VAL A 37 9.52 -23.48 0.61
C VAL A 37 10.75 -23.71 -0.26
N ALA A 38 10.59 -24.45 -1.35
CA ALA A 38 11.66 -24.75 -2.29
C ALA A 38 11.96 -23.56 -3.22
N LEU A 39 13.01 -22.80 -2.92
CA LEU A 39 13.52 -21.72 -3.75
C LEU A 39 15.04 -21.80 -3.86
N GLU A 40 15.53 -21.99 -5.10
CA GLU A 40 16.97 -22.09 -5.35
C GLU A 40 17.60 -20.70 -5.53
N PRO A 41 18.79 -20.45 -4.95
CA PRO A 41 19.58 -19.26 -5.26
C PRO A 41 19.90 -19.16 -6.75
N ASP A 42 19.95 -17.95 -7.30
CA ASP A 42 20.34 -17.74 -8.69
C ASP A 42 21.88 -17.73 -8.83
N PRO A 43 22.49 -18.78 -9.44
CA PRO A 43 23.95 -18.93 -9.50
C PRO A 43 24.63 -17.87 -10.37
N ALA A 44 23.88 -17.13 -11.17
CA ALA A 44 24.44 -16.12 -12.07
C ALA A 44 24.69 -14.78 -11.37
N PHE A 45 24.38 -14.61 -10.08
CA PHE A 45 24.94 -13.52 -9.27
C PHE A 45 26.38 -13.82 -8.92
N THR A 46 27.23 -12.81 -8.94
CA THR A 46 28.69 -12.96 -8.73
C THR A 46 29.03 -13.13 -7.23
N SER A 47 28.27 -12.48 -6.34
CA SER A 47 28.48 -12.56 -4.90
C SER A 47 27.43 -13.40 -4.21
N GLU A 48 27.82 -14.14 -3.17
CA GLU A 48 26.91 -14.93 -2.34
C GLU A 48 25.87 -14.02 -1.66
N GLU A 49 26.31 -12.89 -1.18
CA GLU A 49 25.41 -11.89 -0.57
C GLU A 49 24.30 -11.45 -1.54
N ALA A 50 24.60 -11.24 -2.81
CA ALA A 50 23.58 -10.86 -3.80
C ALA A 50 22.62 -12.03 -4.10
N ARG A 51 23.12 -13.29 -4.10
CA ARG A 51 22.28 -14.49 -4.24
C ARG A 51 21.27 -14.58 -3.12
N GLN A 52 21.71 -14.42 -1.87
CA GLN A 52 20.84 -14.45 -0.70
C GLN A 52 19.79 -13.32 -0.71
N ARG A 53 20.19 -12.12 -1.09
CA ARG A 53 19.25 -10.99 -1.19
C ARG A 53 18.25 -11.14 -2.33
N ASP A 54 18.67 -11.67 -3.48
CA ASP A 54 17.74 -11.98 -4.59
C ASP A 54 16.75 -13.07 -4.18
N LEU A 55 17.23 -14.10 -3.49
CA LEU A 55 16.38 -15.17 -2.94
C LEU A 55 15.33 -14.61 -1.99
N ALA A 56 15.76 -13.80 -1.02
CA ALA A 56 14.89 -13.16 -0.05
C ALA A 56 13.85 -12.25 -0.71
N TYR A 57 14.26 -11.44 -1.70
CA TYR A 57 13.34 -10.60 -2.46
C TYR A 57 12.34 -11.44 -3.27
N ARG A 58 12.77 -12.54 -3.89
CA ARG A 58 11.87 -13.45 -4.62
C ARG A 58 10.86 -14.09 -3.70
N ALA A 59 11.28 -14.59 -2.54
CA ALA A 59 10.38 -15.16 -1.54
C ALA A 59 9.30 -14.13 -1.14
N PHE A 60 9.72 -12.91 -0.82
CA PHE A 60 8.80 -11.79 -0.51
C PHE A 60 7.80 -11.55 -1.65
N GLN A 61 8.27 -11.47 -2.90
CA GLN A 61 7.42 -11.21 -4.06
C GLN A 61 6.48 -12.38 -4.41
N LEU A 62 6.88 -13.60 -4.09
CA LEU A 62 6.05 -14.80 -4.27
C LEU A 62 5.00 -14.97 -3.17
N GLY A 63 4.98 -14.09 -2.16
CA GLY A 63 4.01 -14.13 -1.09
C GLY A 63 4.43 -15.03 0.09
N TYR A 64 5.74 -15.22 0.31
CA TYR A 64 6.21 -15.87 1.54
C TYR A 64 5.79 -15.04 2.77
N ILE A 65 5.15 -15.69 3.71
CA ILE A 65 4.78 -15.15 5.01
C ILE A 65 5.26 -16.11 6.07
N ASN A 66 6.20 -15.67 6.91
CA ASN A 66 6.62 -16.45 8.06
C ASN A 66 5.45 -16.58 9.05
N ARG A 67 5.02 -17.82 9.32
CA ARG A 67 3.96 -18.14 10.29
C ARG A 67 4.48 -18.45 11.69
N SER A 68 5.78 -18.72 11.82
CA SER A 68 6.41 -19.02 13.10
C SER A 68 6.51 -17.77 13.96
N ALA A 69 5.83 -17.75 15.08
CA ALA A 69 5.92 -16.62 16.05
C ALA A 69 7.25 -16.60 16.80
N MET A 70 7.98 -17.72 16.84
CA MET A 70 9.25 -17.88 17.56
C MET A 70 10.38 -18.20 16.59
N GLY A 71 11.51 -17.50 16.73
CA GLY A 71 12.76 -17.85 16.08
C GLY A 71 13.01 -17.27 14.68
N ALA A 72 12.20 -16.30 14.22
CA ALA A 72 12.55 -15.58 13.00
C ALA A 72 13.86 -14.83 13.21
N GLN A 73 14.93 -15.29 12.55
CA GLN A 73 16.19 -14.54 12.51
C GLN A 73 15.93 -13.20 11.82
N PRO A 74 16.37 -12.08 12.42
CA PRO A 74 16.26 -10.79 11.76
C PRO A 74 16.87 -10.84 10.37
N SER A 75 16.20 -10.26 9.39
CA SER A 75 16.69 -10.26 8.02
C SER A 75 18.07 -9.59 7.94
N ALA A 76 19.07 -10.30 7.45
CA ALA A 76 20.44 -9.81 7.31
C ALA A 76 20.55 -8.60 6.36
N VAL A 77 19.50 -8.37 5.56
CA VAL A 77 19.41 -7.27 4.58
C VAL A 77 19.50 -5.86 5.18
N TRP A 78 19.35 -5.71 6.49
CA TRP A 78 19.49 -4.41 7.18
C TRP A 78 20.95 -4.00 7.42
N GLN A 79 21.89 -4.95 7.42
CA GLN A 79 23.33 -4.73 7.57
C GLN A 79 23.98 -4.96 6.20
N THR A 80 24.13 -3.93 5.39
CA THR A 80 24.45 -4.17 3.98
C THR A 80 25.86 -3.73 3.57
N PRO A 81 26.77 -4.66 3.27
CA PRO A 81 27.92 -4.35 2.45
C PRO A 81 27.47 -3.92 1.04
N LYS A 82 28.31 -3.13 0.38
CA LYS A 82 28.08 -2.71 -0.99
C LYS A 82 28.23 -3.91 -1.92
N LEU A 83 27.22 -4.16 -2.75
CA LEU A 83 27.23 -5.22 -3.75
C LEU A 83 28.05 -4.84 -4.99
N PRO A 84 28.59 -5.82 -5.73
CA PRO A 84 29.14 -5.61 -7.06
C PRO A 84 28.15 -4.92 -7.98
N THR A 85 28.65 -3.99 -8.83
CA THR A 85 27.81 -3.24 -9.77
C THR A 85 27.06 -4.17 -10.74
N GLU A 86 27.67 -5.27 -11.16
CA GLU A 86 27.06 -6.28 -12.00
C GLU A 86 25.83 -6.92 -11.31
N ASP A 87 25.93 -7.25 -10.04
CA ASP A 87 24.83 -7.85 -9.27
C ASP A 87 23.67 -6.87 -9.09
N GLU A 88 23.96 -5.58 -8.88
CA GLU A 88 22.94 -4.52 -8.82
C GLU A 88 22.16 -4.42 -10.14
N TYR A 89 22.84 -4.45 -11.30
CA TYR A 89 22.18 -4.43 -12.60
C TYR A 89 21.45 -5.74 -12.90
N ARG A 90 21.99 -6.90 -12.51
CA ARG A 90 21.31 -8.17 -12.67
C ARG A 90 19.98 -8.18 -11.94
N PHE A 91 19.96 -7.68 -10.71
CA PHE A 91 18.72 -7.52 -9.94
C PHE A 91 17.71 -6.60 -10.65
N LEU A 92 18.18 -5.46 -11.18
CA LEU A 92 17.30 -4.55 -11.93
C LEU A 92 16.71 -5.19 -13.18
N TRP A 93 17.51 -5.88 -13.99
CA TRP A 93 17.03 -6.55 -15.18
C TRP A 93 16.02 -7.64 -14.88
N LYS A 94 16.15 -8.36 -13.78
CA LYS A 94 15.20 -9.40 -13.32
C LYS A 94 13.86 -8.81 -12.88
N ASN A 95 13.86 -7.63 -12.29
CA ASN A 95 12.70 -7.14 -11.54
C ASN A 95 12.03 -5.90 -12.14
N PHE A 96 12.72 -5.16 -12.99
CA PHE A 96 12.20 -3.91 -13.56
C PHE A 96 12.16 -3.95 -15.09
N SER A 97 11.36 -3.06 -15.70
CA SER A 97 11.35 -2.92 -17.15
C SER A 97 12.65 -2.28 -17.66
N LYS A 98 12.99 -2.56 -18.92
CA LYS A 98 14.20 -2.02 -19.59
C LYS A 98 14.34 -0.50 -19.42
N VAL A 99 13.21 0.23 -19.49
CA VAL A 99 13.20 1.70 -19.32
C VAL A 99 13.78 2.11 -17.98
N TRP A 100 13.42 1.42 -16.90
CA TRP A 100 13.93 1.73 -15.56
C TRP A 100 15.38 1.31 -15.38
N VAL A 101 15.85 0.25 -16.04
CA VAL A 101 17.26 -0.15 -15.98
C VAL A 101 18.13 0.90 -16.70
N VAL A 102 17.69 1.37 -17.89
CA VAL A 102 18.34 2.46 -18.62
C VAL A 102 18.30 3.76 -17.83
N TYR A 103 17.18 4.09 -17.22
CA TYR A 103 17.07 5.26 -16.33
C TYR A 103 18.12 5.22 -15.22
N VAL A 104 18.30 4.09 -14.55
CA VAL A 104 19.31 3.95 -13.49
C VAL A 104 20.72 4.14 -14.06
N LEU A 105 21.03 3.56 -15.21
CA LEU A 105 22.33 3.75 -15.87
C LEU A 105 22.61 5.24 -16.12
N ILE A 106 21.65 5.96 -16.72
CA ILE A 106 21.78 7.40 -17.01
C ILE A 106 22.03 8.19 -15.72
N ILE A 107 21.22 7.94 -14.68
CA ILE A 107 21.38 8.62 -13.38
C ILE A 107 22.76 8.35 -12.77
N ARG A 108 23.26 7.13 -12.87
CA ARG A 108 24.56 6.73 -12.33
C ARG A 108 25.71 7.43 -13.08
N LEU A 109 25.62 7.51 -14.41
CA LEU A 109 26.60 8.21 -15.24
C LEU A 109 26.61 9.72 -14.96
N ILE A 110 25.44 10.37 -14.92
CA ILE A 110 25.32 11.80 -14.59
C ILE A 110 25.79 12.06 -13.14
N SER A 111 25.64 11.11 -12.23
CA SER A 111 26.14 11.20 -10.85
C SER A 111 27.64 10.90 -10.74
N LEU A 112 28.38 10.94 -11.85
CA LEU A 112 29.82 10.74 -11.93
C LEU A 112 30.32 9.44 -11.25
N LYS A 113 29.55 8.37 -11.38
CA LYS A 113 30.01 7.03 -10.96
C LYS A 113 30.91 6.44 -12.05
N ASN A 114 31.75 5.48 -11.66
CA ASN A 114 32.71 4.89 -12.60
C ASN A 114 32.00 4.39 -13.88
N PRO A 115 32.15 5.05 -15.02
CA PRO A 115 31.38 4.75 -16.23
C PRO A 115 31.70 3.36 -16.79
N VAL A 116 32.95 2.91 -16.65
CA VAL A 116 33.37 1.58 -17.13
C VAL A 116 32.63 0.48 -16.33
N ALA A 117 32.61 0.58 -15.00
CA ALA A 117 31.94 -0.37 -14.14
C ALA A 117 30.42 -0.37 -14.37
N GLU A 118 29.82 0.83 -14.54
CA GLU A 118 28.36 0.95 -14.77
C GLU A 118 27.94 0.35 -16.12
N ILE A 119 28.66 0.68 -17.21
CA ILE A 119 28.38 0.15 -18.55
C ILE A 119 28.64 -1.35 -18.60
N ALA A 120 29.75 -1.83 -18.04
CA ALA A 120 30.09 -3.25 -18.01
C ALA A 120 29.02 -4.05 -17.24
N GLY A 121 28.62 -3.60 -16.03
CA GLY A 121 27.58 -4.26 -15.24
C GLY A 121 26.23 -4.28 -15.97
N PHE A 122 25.83 -3.17 -16.59
CA PHE A 122 24.62 -3.08 -17.40
C PHE A 122 24.62 -4.08 -18.56
N LEU A 123 25.71 -4.16 -19.34
CA LEU A 123 25.80 -5.02 -20.52
C LEU A 123 25.87 -6.51 -20.16
N LYS A 124 26.68 -6.88 -19.18
CA LYS A 124 26.80 -8.29 -18.73
C LYS A 124 25.48 -8.85 -18.22
N SER A 125 24.66 -8.02 -17.57
CA SER A 125 23.42 -8.43 -16.95
C SER A 125 22.18 -8.39 -17.88
N LYS A 126 22.29 -7.86 -19.09
CA LYS A 126 21.16 -7.64 -20.01
C LYS A 126 20.37 -8.90 -20.39
N ASN A 127 20.99 -10.08 -20.26
CA ASN A 127 20.38 -11.37 -20.57
C ASN A 127 19.58 -11.96 -19.40
N ALA A 128 19.50 -11.27 -18.24
CA ALA A 128 18.71 -11.71 -17.13
C ALA A 128 17.23 -11.69 -17.48
N THR A 129 16.55 -12.84 -17.30
CA THR A 129 15.12 -12.98 -17.62
C THR A 129 14.28 -12.32 -16.55
N ARG A 130 13.38 -11.43 -16.95
CA ARG A 130 12.45 -10.78 -16.05
C ARG A 130 11.50 -11.78 -15.41
N LYS A 131 11.38 -11.74 -14.09
CA LYS A 131 10.49 -12.59 -13.32
C LYS A 131 9.08 -12.00 -13.23
N LEU A 132 8.07 -12.87 -13.34
CA LEU A 132 6.65 -12.55 -13.15
C LEU A 132 6.13 -13.41 -11.99
N TYR A 133 6.26 -12.90 -10.79
CA TYR A 133 6.04 -13.62 -9.54
C TYR A 133 4.60 -14.11 -9.35
N HIS A 134 3.61 -13.35 -9.84
CA HIS A 134 2.20 -13.71 -9.73
C HIS A 134 1.82 -15.01 -10.44
N ARG A 135 2.64 -15.51 -11.36
CA ARG A 135 2.32 -16.75 -12.11
C ARG A 135 2.43 -18.00 -11.26
N ASN A 136 3.38 -18.03 -10.31
CA ASN A 136 3.61 -19.18 -9.44
C ASN A 136 3.85 -18.70 -8.00
N PRO A 137 2.82 -18.11 -7.34
CA PRO A 137 2.96 -17.66 -5.96
C PRO A 137 3.08 -18.85 -5.02
N ILE A 138 3.64 -18.61 -3.84
CA ILE A 138 3.60 -19.54 -2.71
C ILE A 138 2.14 -19.73 -2.31
N LYS A 139 1.73 -20.99 -2.19
CA LYS A 139 0.36 -21.37 -1.84
C LYS A 139 0.29 -21.79 -0.38
N TYR A 140 -0.85 -21.57 0.22
CA TYR A 140 -1.18 -21.99 1.58
C TYR A 140 -2.36 -22.98 1.50
N PRO A 141 -2.12 -24.25 1.10
CA PRO A 141 -3.18 -25.24 0.82
C PRO A 141 -3.98 -25.63 2.05
N ASP A 142 -3.43 -25.42 3.23
CA ASP A 142 -4.05 -25.64 4.54
C ASP A 142 -5.05 -24.52 4.92
N TYR A 143 -5.00 -23.35 4.28
CA TYR A 143 -5.86 -22.23 4.62
C TYR A 143 -7.38 -22.53 4.47
N PRO A 144 -7.86 -23.15 3.40
CA PRO A 144 -9.29 -23.44 3.26
C PRO A 144 -9.85 -24.30 4.39
N ALA A 145 -9.10 -25.34 4.80
CA ALA A 145 -9.49 -26.27 5.86
C ALA A 145 -9.15 -25.78 7.27
N PHE A 146 -8.50 -24.63 7.41
CA PHE A 146 -8.12 -24.09 8.72
C PHE A 146 -9.36 -23.65 9.51
N GLU A 147 -9.57 -24.26 10.66
CA GLU A 147 -10.59 -23.87 11.64
C GLU A 147 -10.03 -22.75 12.53
N SER A 148 -10.52 -21.54 12.31
CA SER A 148 -10.02 -20.37 13.04
C SER A 148 -10.60 -20.31 14.45
N LYS A 149 -9.73 -20.38 15.44
CA LYS A 149 -10.12 -20.16 16.85
C LYS A 149 -10.60 -18.72 17.07
N LEU A 150 -10.07 -17.75 16.32
CA LEU A 150 -10.49 -16.36 16.41
C LEU A 150 -11.92 -16.18 15.90
N VAL A 151 -12.28 -16.81 14.78
CA VAL A 151 -13.67 -16.80 14.29
C VAL A 151 -14.59 -17.50 15.28
N ALA A 152 -14.18 -18.65 15.83
CA ALA A 152 -14.97 -19.40 16.81
C ALA A 152 -15.17 -18.65 18.14
N ALA A 153 -14.20 -17.85 18.55
CA ALA A 153 -14.28 -17.01 19.76
C ALA A 153 -15.24 -15.83 19.61
N GLN A 154 -15.69 -15.53 18.39
CA GLN A 154 -16.64 -14.45 18.09
C GLN A 154 -16.27 -13.10 18.74
N PRO A 155 -15.03 -12.54 18.55
CA PRO A 155 -14.69 -11.23 19.11
C PRO A 155 -15.60 -10.15 18.55
N PHE A 156 -15.89 -9.12 19.34
CA PHE A 156 -16.76 -8.04 18.90
C PHE A 156 -16.04 -7.14 17.88
N VAL A 157 -16.65 -6.93 16.72
CA VAL A 157 -16.12 -6.12 15.61
C VAL A 157 -16.92 -4.84 15.48
N THR A 158 -16.26 -3.70 15.28
CA THR A 158 -16.90 -2.45 14.89
C THR A 158 -16.59 -2.13 13.42
N VAL A 159 -17.63 -2.08 12.58
CA VAL A 159 -17.53 -1.63 11.20
C VAL A 159 -17.67 -0.12 11.16
N VAL A 160 -16.68 0.60 10.61
CA VAL A 160 -16.63 2.07 10.57
C VAL A 160 -16.83 2.56 9.15
N ILE A 161 -17.88 3.37 8.94
CA ILE A 161 -18.30 3.87 7.63
C ILE A 161 -18.49 5.39 7.69
N PRO A 162 -17.57 6.21 7.14
CA PRO A 162 -17.84 7.61 6.86
C PRO A 162 -18.64 7.74 5.58
N THR A 163 -19.69 8.60 5.57
CA THR A 163 -20.52 8.82 4.37
C THR A 163 -20.76 10.31 4.10
N LEU A 164 -20.98 10.64 2.82
CA LEU A 164 -21.34 11.98 2.36
C LEU A 164 -22.13 11.91 1.06
N ASN A 165 -23.41 12.30 1.10
CA ASN A 165 -24.32 12.36 -0.06
C ASN A 165 -24.44 11.04 -0.84
N ARG A 166 -24.48 9.89 -0.13
CA ARG A 166 -24.47 8.54 -0.73
C ARG A 166 -25.46 7.56 -0.11
N TYR A 167 -26.59 8.03 0.38
CA TYR A 167 -27.60 7.14 1.01
C TYR A 167 -28.05 5.97 0.12
N VAL A 168 -28.12 6.19 -1.21
CA VAL A 168 -28.52 5.13 -2.14
C VAL A 168 -27.52 3.95 -2.08
N TYR A 169 -26.23 4.24 -2.07
CA TYR A 169 -25.17 3.23 -2.01
C TYR A 169 -25.00 2.67 -0.59
N LEU A 170 -25.17 3.50 0.43
CA LEU A 170 -25.13 3.08 1.83
C LEU A 170 -26.19 2.01 2.12
N LYS A 171 -27.37 2.07 1.47
CA LYS A 171 -28.39 1.01 1.57
C LYS A 171 -27.90 -0.34 1.03
N ASP A 172 -27.12 -0.36 -0.03
CA ASP A 172 -26.54 -1.60 -0.56
C ASP A 172 -25.47 -2.15 0.39
N VAL A 173 -24.67 -1.26 0.99
CA VAL A 173 -23.69 -1.61 2.04
C VAL A 173 -24.40 -2.27 3.23
N PHE A 174 -25.50 -1.71 3.72
CA PHE A 174 -26.26 -2.30 4.84
C PHE A 174 -26.87 -3.66 4.48
N ARG A 175 -27.41 -3.82 3.27
CA ARG A 175 -27.91 -5.13 2.79
C ARG A 175 -26.84 -6.21 2.78
N ASP A 176 -25.62 -5.88 2.41
CA ASP A 176 -24.50 -6.83 2.41
C ASP A 176 -24.00 -7.10 3.84
N LEU A 177 -24.07 -6.13 4.74
CA LEU A 177 -23.77 -6.33 6.16
C LEU A 177 -24.81 -7.19 6.86
N GLU A 178 -26.09 -7.06 6.55
CA GLU A 178 -27.17 -7.97 7.06
C GLU A 178 -26.94 -9.44 6.66
N LYS A 179 -26.37 -9.66 5.47
CA LYS A 179 -26.07 -11.01 4.95
C LYS A 179 -24.79 -11.63 5.52
N GLN A 180 -23.96 -10.87 6.27
CA GLN A 180 -22.74 -11.43 6.81
C GLN A 180 -23.02 -12.68 7.65
N THR A 181 -22.22 -13.74 7.46
CA THR A 181 -22.27 -14.97 8.25
C THR A 181 -21.84 -14.70 9.69
N TYR A 182 -20.83 -13.85 9.86
CA TYR A 182 -20.40 -13.34 11.16
C TYR A 182 -21.42 -12.33 11.71
N LYS A 183 -21.91 -12.55 12.95
CA LYS A 183 -23.00 -11.74 13.52
C LYS A 183 -22.60 -10.85 14.70
N ASN A 184 -21.45 -11.08 15.31
CA ASN A 184 -21.04 -10.33 16.50
C ASN A 184 -20.33 -9.02 16.15
N PHE A 185 -21.09 -8.07 15.56
CA PHE A 185 -20.56 -6.76 15.18
C PHE A 185 -21.58 -5.63 15.34
N GLU A 186 -21.07 -4.43 15.46
CA GLU A 186 -21.82 -3.17 15.35
C GLU A 186 -21.35 -2.38 14.12
N VAL A 187 -22.18 -1.46 13.66
CA VAL A 187 -21.87 -0.52 12.58
C VAL A 187 -21.88 0.90 13.11
N ILE A 188 -20.83 1.65 12.89
CA ILE A 188 -20.77 3.07 13.22
C ILE A 188 -20.68 3.88 11.93
N VAL A 189 -21.68 4.75 11.70
CA VAL A 189 -21.71 5.65 10.54
C VAL A 189 -21.51 7.08 10.99
N VAL A 190 -20.52 7.76 10.41
CA VAL A 190 -20.34 9.22 10.57
C VAL A 190 -20.82 9.89 9.29
N ASP A 191 -21.99 10.49 9.38
CA ASP A 191 -22.67 11.08 8.23
C ASP A 191 -22.40 12.57 8.12
N GLN A 192 -21.94 12.98 6.95
CA GLN A 192 -21.59 14.37 6.64
C GLN A 192 -22.50 14.95 5.52
N THR A 193 -23.61 14.24 5.26
CA THR A 193 -24.62 14.64 4.24
C THR A 193 -25.39 15.86 4.69
N ASP A 194 -25.64 16.78 3.79
CA ASP A 194 -26.45 17.96 4.01
C ASP A 194 -27.45 18.12 2.85
N PRO A 195 -28.77 18.06 3.09
CA PRO A 195 -29.44 17.84 4.38
C PRO A 195 -29.26 16.42 4.94
N PHE A 196 -29.11 16.31 6.28
CA PHE A 196 -29.04 15.05 6.97
C PHE A 196 -30.40 14.37 7.01
N ASP A 197 -30.46 13.10 6.63
CA ASP A 197 -31.67 12.26 6.66
C ASP A 197 -31.53 11.10 7.63
N LYS A 198 -32.13 11.24 8.82
CA LYS A 198 -32.15 10.21 9.84
C LYS A 198 -32.87 8.94 9.38
N SER A 199 -33.86 9.05 8.52
CA SER A 199 -34.68 7.90 8.08
C SER A 199 -33.88 6.88 7.25
N ALA A 200 -32.72 7.28 6.71
CA ALA A 200 -31.82 6.38 5.99
C ALA A 200 -31.28 5.23 6.85
N TYR A 201 -31.37 5.37 8.18
CA TYR A 201 -30.86 4.42 9.17
C TYR A 201 -31.96 3.54 9.79
N ASP A 202 -33.21 3.76 9.45
CA ASP A 202 -34.35 3.02 10.01
C ASP A 202 -34.59 1.70 9.27
N GLY A 203 -35.08 0.70 9.98
CA GLY A 203 -35.56 -0.57 9.40
C GLY A 203 -34.51 -1.63 9.11
N TRP A 204 -33.25 -1.41 9.48
CA TRP A 204 -32.17 -2.38 9.31
C TRP A 204 -32.08 -3.35 10.49
N GLN A 205 -31.78 -4.63 10.21
CA GLN A 205 -31.52 -5.64 11.26
C GLN A 205 -30.03 -5.65 11.66
N LEU A 206 -29.49 -4.45 11.92
CA LEU A 206 -28.10 -4.19 12.28
C LEU A 206 -28.06 -3.31 13.54
N ASP A 207 -27.06 -3.51 14.39
CA ASP A 207 -26.74 -2.52 15.46
C ASP A 207 -26.05 -1.32 14.84
N VAL A 208 -26.82 -0.37 14.29
CA VAL A 208 -26.29 0.83 13.62
C VAL A 208 -26.30 2.01 14.58
N LYS A 209 -25.13 2.53 14.85
CA LYS A 209 -24.93 3.81 15.53
C LYS A 209 -24.51 4.85 14.49
N PHE A 210 -25.13 6.00 14.55
CA PHE A 210 -24.81 7.08 13.61
C PHE A 210 -24.91 8.43 14.28
N TRP A 211 -24.17 9.39 13.75
CA TRP A 211 -24.29 10.81 14.08
C TRP A 211 -23.92 11.69 12.90
N TYR A 212 -24.44 12.90 12.93
CA TYR A 212 -24.15 13.92 11.93
C TYR A 212 -22.89 14.67 12.29
N GLN A 213 -21.96 14.79 11.32
CA GLN A 213 -20.77 15.62 11.39
C GLN A 213 -20.87 16.74 10.36
N LYS A 214 -21.01 18.00 10.81
CA LYS A 214 -21.14 19.17 9.93
C LYS A 214 -19.93 19.38 9.03
N ASP A 215 -18.72 19.22 9.59
CA ASP A 215 -17.48 19.44 8.86
C ASP A 215 -17.14 18.24 7.97
N LYS A 216 -16.93 18.50 6.67
CA LYS A 216 -16.56 17.45 5.71
C LYS A 216 -15.08 17.07 5.90
N ALA A 217 -14.81 16.09 6.75
CA ALA A 217 -13.48 15.68 7.20
C ALA A 217 -13.43 14.17 7.39
N LEU A 218 -12.78 13.47 6.44
CA LEU A 218 -12.76 11.99 6.38
C LEU A 218 -11.99 11.36 7.54
N TRP A 219 -10.79 11.87 7.83
CA TRP A 219 -9.93 11.28 8.84
C TRP A 219 -10.47 11.56 10.24
N ARG A 220 -11.02 12.75 10.45
CA ARG A 220 -11.72 13.10 11.69
C ARG A 220 -12.92 12.17 11.93
N ALA A 221 -13.75 11.95 10.91
CA ALA A 221 -14.90 11.05 11.01
C ALA A 221 -14.48 9.63 11.41
N ARG A 222 -13.43 9.09 10.79
CA ARG A 222 -12.88 7.79 11.16
C ARG A 222 -12.33 7.77 12.57
N ASN A 223 -11.58 8.80 12.97
CA ASN A 223 -11.02 8.89 14.30
C ASN A 223 -12.10 8.93 15.38
N GLU A 224 -13.15 9.73 15.20
CA GLU A 224 -14.30 9.81 16.13
C GLU A 224 -15.03 8.46 16.22
N ALA A 225 -15.26 7.78 15.08
CA ALA A 225 -15.89 6.46 15.06
C ALA A 225 -15.03 5.39 15.76
N ILE A 226 -13.72 5.38 15.55
CA ILE A 226 -12.79 4.46 16.21
C ILE A 226 -12.77 4.68 17.72
N GLN A 227 -12.80 5.94 18.18
CA GLN A 227 -12.87 6.26 19.60
C GLN A 227 -14.19 5.79 20.25
N ALA A 228 -15.31 5.90 19.53
CA ALA A 228 -16.63 5.46 20.00
C ALA A 228 -16.86 3.95 19.87
N ALA A 229 -16.03 3.25 19.11
CA ALA A 229 -16.14 1.82 18.84
C ALA A 229 -16.02 0.98 20.12
N LYS A 230 -16.87 -0.05 20.24
CA LYS A 230 -16.83 -1.02 21.33
C LYS A 230 -16.08 -2.29 20.96
N GLY A 231 -15.87 -2.54 19.65
CA GLY A 231 -15.23 -3.75 19.15
C GLY A 231 -13.74 -3.84 19.51
N GLU A 232 -13.29 -5.04 19.78
CA GLU A 232 -11.85 -5.38 19.90
C GLU A 232 -11.14 -5.21 18.56
N TYR A 233 -11.90 -5.38 17.48
CA TYR A 233 -11.44 -5.22 16.09
C TYR A 233 -12.21 -4.11 15.40
N ILE A 234 -11.49 -3.32 14.62
CA ILE A 234 -12.04 -2.26 13.79
C ILE A 234 -11.96 -2.70 12.33
N LEU A 235 -13.10 -2.70 11.65
CA LEU A 235 -13.21 -2.96 10.22
C LEU A 235 -13.55 -1.66 9.50
N LEU A 236 -12.58 -1.09 8.80
CA LEU A 236 -12.77 0.14 8.05
C LEU A 236 -13.39 -0.17 6.68
N TYR A 237 -14.50 0.49 6.39
CA TYR A 237 -15.28 0.24 5.19
C TYR A 237 -15.75 1.56 4.54
N ASP A 238 -15.95 1.54 3.21
CA ASP A 238 -16.44 2.71 2.46
C ASP A 238 -17.94 2.55 2.11
N ASP A 239 -18.63 3.67 1.94
CA ASP A 239 -20.07 3.77 1.68
C ASP A 239 -20.49 3.42 0.24
N ASP A 240 -19.57 3.10 -0.66
CA ASP A 240 -19.78 2.74 -2.05
C ASP A 240 -19.10 1.41 -2.43
N SER A 241 -19.27 0.42 -1.58
CA SER A 241 -18.62 -0.88 -1.72
C SER A 241 -19.60 -2.03 -1.50
N LEU A 242 -19.35 -3.15 -2.20
CA LEU A 242 -20.10 -4.39 -2.03
C LEU A 242 -19.18 -5.51 -1.59
N VAL A 243 -19.65 -6.41 -0.75
CA VAL A 243 -18.86 -7.52 -0.18
C VAL A 243 -19.65 -8.82 -0.16
N GLU A 244 -18.94 -9.96 -0.12
CA GLU A 244 -19.50 -11.28 0.02
C GLU A 244 -19.94 -11.57 1.48
N PRO A 245 -20.84 -12.54 1.71
CA PRO A 245 -21.37 -12.84 3.04
C PRO A 245 -20.33 -13.29 4.07
N ASP A 246 -19.21 -13.86 3.65
CA ASP A 246 -18.12 -14.34 4.53
C ASP A 246 -16.99 -13.34 4.74
N TRP A 247 -17.17 -12.09 4.30
CA TRP A 247 -16.11 -11.07 4.25
C TRP A 247 -15.48 -10.79 5.62
N ILE A 248 -16.28 -10.63 6.68
CA ILE A 248 -15.76 -10.40 8.05
C ILE A 248 -14.98 -11.64 8.53
N GLU A 249 -15.52 -12.83 8.30
CA GLU A 249 -14.85 -14.08 8.67
C GLU A 249 -13.51 -14.27 7.96
N GLN A 250 -13.43 -13.94 6.65
CA GLN A 250 -12.19 -14.03 5.90
C GLN A 250 -11.10 -13.11 6.46
N HIS A 251 -11.47 -11.94 6.95
CA HIS A 251 -10.53 -11.07 7.65
C HIS A 251 -10.04 -11.69 8.96
N LEU A 252 -10.95 -12.13 9.84
CA LEU A 252 -10.61 -12.74 11.13
C LEU A 252 -9.79 -14.03 10.96
N LYS A 253 -10.19 -14.89 10.02
CA LYS A 253 -9.48 -16.12 9.68
C LYS A 253 -8.04 -15.85 9.24
N THR A 254 -7.83 -14.79 8.44
CA THR A 254 -6.49 -14.38 7.99
C THR A 254 -5.61 -13.91 9.14
N LEU A 255 -6.17 -13.14 10.09
CA LEU A 255 -5.44 -12.71 11.28
C LEU A 255 -4.95 -13.91 12.09
N ASP A 256 -5.83 -14.90 12.30
CA ASP A 256 -5.48 -16.10 13.07
C ASP A 256 -4.48 -17.01 12.35
N PHE A 257 -4.73 -17.30 11.07
CA PHE A 257 -3.90 -18.21 10.28
C PHE A 257 -2.45 -17.72 10.14
N PHE A 258 -2.26 -16.43 9.87
CA PHE A 258 -0.93 -15.84 9.71
C PHE A 258 -0.38 -15.19 10.98
N LYS A 259 -1.09 -15.26 12.11
CA LYS A 259 -0.74 -14.53 13.34
C LYS A 259 -0.50 -13.04 13.05
N ALA A 260 -1.38 -12.47 12.23
CA ALA A 260 -1.30 -11.10 11.76
C ALA A 260 -2.07 -10.14 12.68
N ASP A 261 -1.73 -8.85 12.58
CA ASP A 261 -2.37 -7.76 13.33
C ASP A 261 -3.37 -6.99 12.45
N LEU A 262 -3.09 -6.95 11.15
CA LEU A 262 -3.94 -6.32 10.13
C LEU A 262 -4.19 -7.29 8.97
N SER A 263 -5.43 -7.30 8.49
CA SER A 263 -5.84 -8.00 7.26
C SER A 263 -6.34 -6.96 6.26
N SER A 264 -5.51 -6.63 5.27
CA SER A 264 -5.86 -5.72 4.18
C SER A 264 -6.49 -6.49 3.04
N GLY A 265 -7.80 -6.35 2.86
CA GLY A 265 -8.53 -7.02 1.79
C GLY A 265 -8.27 -6.38 0.42
N VAL A 266 -8.69 -7.07 -0.63
CA VAL A 266 -8.50 -6.63 -2.02
C VAL A 266 -9.69 -5.81 -2.49
N SER A 267 -9.42 -4.61 -3.01
CA SER A 267 -10.43 -3.73 -3.60
C SER A 267 -10.44 -3.85 -5.11
N ILE A 268 -11.51 -4.43 -5.64
CA ILE A 268 -11.77 -4.56 -7.08
C ILE A 268 -12.54 -3.33 -7.52
N SER A 269 -11.94 -2.50 -8.36
CA SER A 269 -12.62 -1.32 -8.87
C SER A 269 -13.32 -1.59 -10.17
N THR A 270 -14.57 -1.15 -10.29
CA THR A 270 -15.34 -1.20 -11.54
C THR A 270 -14.84 -0.19 -12.57
N VAL A 271 -14.16 0.87 -12.11
CA VAL A 271 -13.63 1.96 -12.95
C VAL A 271 -12.14 2.17 -12.68
N GLY A 272 -11.36 2.38 -13.73
CA GLY A 272 -9.93 2.71 -13.64
C GLY A 272 -9.00 1.55 -13.98
N ALA A 273 -7.81 1.54 -13.37
CA ALA A 273 -6.80 0.50 -13.65
C ALA A 273 -7.22 -0.86 -13.08
N LYS A 274 -6.89 -1.94 -13.80
CA LYS A 274 -7.06 -3.31 -13.30
C LYS A 274 -6.31 -3.48 -11.97
N VAL A 275 -6.87 -4.31 -11.09
CA VAL A 275 -6.19 -4.72 -9.85
C VAL A 275 -4.87 -5.39 -10.23
N PRO A 276 -3.76 -4.98 -9.62
CA PRO A 276 -2.47 -5.63 -9.90
C PRO A 276 -2.50 -7.12 -9.56
N GLU A 277 -1.91 -7.95 -10.41
CA GLU A 277 -1.97 -9.41 -10.30
C GLU A 277 -1.40 -9.98 -8.99
N HIS A 278 -0.52 -9.22 -8.31
CA HIS A 278 0.01 -9.61 -7.01
C HIS A 278 -1.00 -9.52 -5.84
N TYR A 279 -2.19 -8.99 -6.06
CA TYR A 279 -3.29 -9.06 -5.09
C TYR A 279 -4.12 -10.35 -5.18
N SER A 280 -3.78 -11.27 -6.09
CA SER A 280 -4.48 -12.54 -6.24
C SER A 280 -4.04 -13.64 -5.25
N TYR A 281 -3.04 -13.38 -4.42
CA TYR A 281 -2.52 -14.32 -3.42
C TYR A 281 -2.12 -13.62 -2.13
N PHE A 282 -2.03 -14.37 -1.03
CA PHE A 282 -1.56 -13.84 0.26
C PHE A 282 -0.11 -13.37 0.17
N ARG A 283 0.16 -12.20 0.74
CA ARG A 283 1.50 -11.61 0.80
C ARG A 283 1.59 -10.57 1.92
N TRP A 284 2.79 -10.15 2.27
CA TRP A 284 2.98 -8.95 3.08
C TRP A 284 2.40 -7.74 2.36
N SER A 285 1.58 -6.96 3.07
CA SER A 285 0.95 -5.78 2.49
C SER A 285 1.78 -4.53 2.75
N ASP A 286 2.06 -3.78 1.68
CA ASP A 286 2.60 -2.42 1.69
C ASP A 286 1.47 -1.38 1.48
N GLN A 287 0.23 -1.82 1.63
CA GLN A 287 -0.96 -1.00 1.46
C GLN A 287 -1.87 -1.19 2.67
N LEU A 288 -2.49 -0.10 3.11
CA LEU A 288 -3.65 -0.12 3.99
C LEU A 288 -4.77 0.59 3.24
N ASP A 289 -5.80 -0.16 2.84
CA ASP A 289 -6.99 0.42 2.20
C ASP A 289 -8.06 0.62 3.27
N THR A 290 -8.26 1.86 3.70
CA THR A 290 -9.26 2.19 4.73
C THR A 290 -10.71 1.95 4.33
N GLY A 291 -10.96 1.41 3.17
CA GLY A 291 -12.27 0.89 2.77
C GLY A 291 -12.35 -0.64 2.81
N ASN A 292 -11.27 -1.35 3.21
CA ASN A 292 -11.25 -2.82 3.27
C ASN A 292 -10.10 -3.34 4.13
N VAL A 293 -10.09 -3.00 5.41
CA VAL A 293 -9.06 -3.49 6.34
C VAL A 293 -9.63 -3.74 7.73
N LEU A 294 -9.34 -4.92 8.27
CA LEU A 294 -9.60 -5.28 9.66
C LEU A 294 -8.30 -5.22 10.46
N LEU A 295 -8.34 -4.59 11.63
CA LEU A 295 -7.21 -4.52 12.56
C LEU A 295 -7.67 -4.48 14.00
N LYS A 296 -6.78 -4.86 14.94
CA LYS A 296 -7.04 -4.75 16.37
C LYS A 296 -7.18 -3.28 16.79
N LYS A 297 -8.18 -2.95 17.60
CA LYS A 297 -8.39 -1.60 18.12
C LYS A 297 -7.20 -1.09 18.91
N GLU A 298 -6.54 -1.95 19.69
CA GLU A 298 -5.34 -1.60 20.48
C GLU A 298 -4.21 -0.96 19.67
N ILE A 299 -4.14 -1.22 18.35
CA ILE A 299 -3.14 -0.61 17.49
C ILE A 299 -3.31 0.91 17.43
N PHE A 300 -4.58 1.39 17.38
CA PHE A 300 -4.86 2.83 17.41
C PHE A 300 -4.47 3.46 18.74
N GLU A 301 -4.55 2.73 19.84
CA GLU A 301 -4.12 3.20 21.16
C GLU A 301 -2.58 3.30 21.23
N LYS A 302 -1.87 2.35 20.64
CA LYS A 302 -0.40 2.27 20.70
C LYS A 302 0.32 3.19 19.72
N ILE A 303 -0.16 3.31 18.49
CA ILE A 303 0.49 4.12 17.45
C ILE A 303 -0.28 5.40 17.09
N GLY A 304 -1.41 5.65 17.76
CA GLY A 304 -2.27 6.81 17.54
C GLY A 304 -3.25 6.64 16.38
N LEU A 305 -4.19 7.56 16.29
CA LEU A 305 -5.24 7.62 15.27
C LEU A 305 -4.69 8.11 13.92
N PHE A 306 -5.56 8.23 12.90
CA PHE A 306 -5.18 8.80 11.61
C PHE A 306 -4.73 10.27 11.75
N ASP A 307 -3.67 10.62 11.04
CA ASP A 307 -3.14 12.00 11.01
C ASP A 307 -4.08 12.91 10.18
N THR A 308 -4.75 13.84 10.85
CA THR A 308 -5.69 14.79 10.22
C THR A 308 -5.01 15.80 9.28
N LYS A 309 -3.68 15.91 9.28
CA LYS A 309 -2.93 16.69 8.28
C LYS A 309 -3.16 16.17 6.85
N PHE A 310 -3.65 14.94 6.69
CA PHE A 310 -4.05 14.38 5.40
C PHE A 310 -5.50 14.72 4.96
N GLU A 311 -6.25 15.51 5.74
CA GLU A 311 -7.60 15.90 5.35
C GLU A 311 -7.62 16.57 3.97
N LYS A 312 -8.62 16.18 3.16
CA LYS A 312 -8.80 16.68 1.78
C LYS A 312 -7.60 16.45 0.85
N GLN A 313 -6.66 15.61 1.24
CA GLN A 313 -5.46 15.26 0.51
C GLN A 313 -5.35 13.74 0.30
N ARG A 314 -4.16 13.23 -0.05
CA ARG A 314 -3.89 11.83 -0.34
C ARG A 314 -2.92 11.25 0.68
N MET A 315 -2.83 9.92 0.74
CA MET A 315 -1.82 9.14 1.47
C MET A 315 -2.05 9.00 2.99
N GLY A 316 -3.21 9.38 3.53
CA GLY A 316 -3.47 9.17 4.96
C GLY A 316 -3.60 7.68 5.31
N ASP A 317 -4.18 6.89 4.41
CA ASP A 317 -4.20 5.43 4.46
C ASP A 317 -2.79 4.83 4.39
N GLY A 318 -2.01 5.24 3.40
CA GLY A 318 -0.62 4.80 3.25
C GLY A 318 0.28 5.23 4.42
N GLU A 319 0.04 6.40 5.03
CA GLU A 319 0.76 6.85 6.23
C GLU A 319 0.49 5.92 7.41
N TYR A 320 -0.78 5.59 7.66
CA TYR A 320 -1.13 4.71 8.75
C TYR A 320 -0.54 3.30 8.58
N GLY A 321 -0.62 2.76 7.35
CA GLY A 321 -0.03 1.45 7.03
C GLY A 321 1.49 1.43 7.21
N LEU A 322 2.18 2.51 6.82
CA LEU A 322 3.63 2.64 7.03
C LEU A 322 3.97 2.75 8.53
N ARG A 323 3.20 3.50 9.29
CA ARG A 323 3.37 3.66 10.73
C ARG A 323 3.16 2.33 11.48
N ALA A 324 2.13 1.57 11.09
CA ALA A 324 1.90 0.22 11.61
C ALA A 324 3.06 -0.73 11.28
N TYR A 325 3.54 -0.74 10.03
CA TYR A 325 4.71 -1.51 9.63
C TYR A 325 5.96 -1.16 10.46
N LEU A 326 6.25 0.14 10.62
CA LEU A 326 7.42 0.60 11.39
C LEU A 326 7.33 0.23 12.87
N ALA A 327 6.13 0.21 13.43
CA ALA A 327 5.88 -0.28 14.79
C ALA A 327 5.98 -1.81 14.94
N GLY A 328 6.17 -2.55 13.83
CA GLY A 328 6.34 -3.98 13.83
C GLY A 328 5.05 -4.79 13.76
N TYR A 329 3.94 -4.18 13.36
CA TYR A 329 2.68 -4.90 13.14
C TYR A 329 2.66 -5.64 11.80
N ARG A 330 2.10 -6.84 11.82
CA ARG A 330 2.01 -7.75 10.68
C ARG A 330 0.77 -7.42 9.85
N ASN A 331 0.95 -6.86 8.66
CA ASN A 331 -0.13 -6.58 7.72
C ASN A 331 -0.11 -7.55 6.54
N ILE A 332 -1.19 -8.31 6.37
CA ILE A 332 -1.32 -9.31 5.31
C ILE A 332 -2.35 -8.85 4.27
N SER A 333 -1.94 -8.86 3.01
CA SER A 333 -2.84 -8.69 1.87
C SER A 333 -3.67 -9.96 1.70
N ASN A 334 -5.00 -9.83 1.85
CA ASN A 334 -5.95 -10.92 1.87
C ASN A 334 -6.74 -10.99 0.54
N PRO A 335 -6.44 -11.94 -0.35
CA PRO A 335 -7.14 -12.08 -1.63
C PRO A 335 -8.59 -12.59 -1.50
N LEU A 336 -8.98 -13.09 -0.32
CA LEU A 336 -10.31 -13.66 -0.08
C LEU A 336 -11.29 -12.64 0.50
N ALA A 337 -10.82 -11.67 1.30
CA ALA A 337 -11.63 -10.55 1.74
C ALA A 337 -11.73 -9.48 0.64
N LYS A 338 -12.54 -9.76 -0.37
CA LYS A 338 -12.72 -8.89 -1.54
C LYS A 338 -13.83 -7.88 -1.30
N ARG A 339 -13.65 -6.67 -1.79
CA ARG A 339 -14.74 -5.73 -1.99
C ARG A 339 -14.82 -5.27 -3.45
N ILE A 340 -16.00 -5.01 -3.94
CA ILE A 340 -16.24 -4.31 -5.21
C ILE A 340 -16.43 -2.84 -4.88
N HIS A 341 -15.47 -2.00 -5.26
CA HIS A 341 -15.54 -0.56 -5.06
C HIS A 341 -16.19 0.09 -6.29
N LEU A 342 -17.40 0.56 -6.13
CA LEU A 342 -18.22 1.11 -7.23
C LEU A 342 -17.64 2.39 -7.80
N LYS A 343 -16.89 3.16 -7.01
CA LYS A 343 -16.27 4.45 -7.40
C LYS A 343 -17.28 5.41 -7.99
N VAL A 344 -18.39 5.56 -7.30
CA VAL A 344 -19.48 6.43 -7.75
C VAL A 344 -19.02 7.87 -7.93
N GLY A 345 -19.49 8.52 -9.00
CA GLY A 345 -19.07 9.87 -9.38
C GLY A 345 -19.64 10.98 -8.49
N GLU A 346 -20.74 10.69 -7.78
CA GLU A 346 -21.46 11.63 -6.94
C GLU A 346 -21.14 11.43 -5.46
N GLY A 347 -21.16 12.50 -4.68
CA GLY A 347 -20.92 12.46 -3.24
C GLY A 347 -19.50 12.06 -2.87
N GLY A 348 -19.33 11.66 -1.60
CA GLY A 348 -18.07 11.15 -1.04
C GLY A 348 -17.10 12.21 -0.57
N LEU A 349 -16.28 11.82 0.41
CA LEU A 349 -15.39 12.70 1.16
C LEU A 349 -14.07 13.05 0.44
N ARG A 350 -13.87 12.53 -0.77
CA ARG A 350 -12.70 12.83 -1.59
C ARG A 350 -12.91 14.09 -2.39
N GLN A 351 -12.58 15.25 -1.85
CA GLN A 351 -12.65 16.53 -2.56
C GLN A 351 -11.66 16.63 -3.74
N MET A 352 -10.64 15.79 -3.78
CA MET A 352 -9.73 15.68 -4.92
C MET A 352 -10.33 14.67 -5.91
N GLY A 353 -11.12 15.10 -6.86
CA GLY A 353 -11.80 14.27 -7.86
C GLY A 353 -10.88 13.49 -8.81
N SER A 354 -9.65 13.20 -8.42
CA SER A 354 -8.72 12.36 -9.15
C SER A 354 -7.97 11.49 -8.16
N TRP A 355 -7.77 10.24 -8.52
CA TRP A 355 -6.94 9.25 -7.82
C TRP A 355 -5.46 9.64 -7.82
N ASP A 356 -5.12 10.64 -8.58
CA ASP A 356 -3.77 10.99 -8.89
C ASP A 356 -3.30 12.19 -8.06
N GLY A 357 -2.53 11.90 -7.07
CA GLY A 357 -1.88 12.94 -6.27
C GLY A 357 -0.70 13.63 -6.98
N TRP A 358 -0.31 13.17 -8.17
CA TRP A 358 0.81 13.73 -8.94
C TRP A 358 0.40 14.86 -9.90
N ARG A 359 -0.90 15.07 -10.14
CA ARG A 359 -1.44 16.06 -11.07
C ARG A 359 -2.24 17.11 -10.33
N PRO A 360 -1.81 18.41 -10.35
CA PRO A 360 -2.57 19.47 -9.71
C PRO A 360 -3.86 19.74 -10.48
N LYS A 361 -4.93 20.09 -9.74
CA LYS A 361 -6.20 20.54 -10.35
C LYS A 361 -6.06 21.90 -11.04
N LYS A 362 -5.20 22.78 -10.52
CA LYS A 362 -4.94 24.13 -11.07
C LYS A 362 -3.57 24.15 -11.70
N PHE A 363 -3.42 24.83 -12.83
CA PHE A 363 -2.16 24.90 -13.58
C PHE A 363 -0.96 25.31 -12.72
N PHE A 364 -1.12 26.27 -11.83
CA PHE A 364 -0.08 26.72 -10.89
C PHE A 364 -0.19 26.05 -9.50
N GLY A 365 -0.99 25.00 -9.37
CA GLY A 365 -1.12 24.26 -8.13
C GLY A 365 0.12 23.39 -7.79
N PRO A 366 0.24 22.92 -6.54
CA PRO A 366 1.38 22.11 -6.11
C PRO A 366 1.40 20.75 -6.82
N ARG A 367 2.59 20.28 -7.23
CA ARG A 367 2.85 19.00 -7.87
C ARG A 367 4.05 18.31 -7.22
N PRO A 368 3.88 17.13 -6.64
CA PRO A 368 2.61 16.45 -6.32
C PRO A 368 1.78 17.22 -5.28
N VAL A 369 0.62 16.69 -4.86
CA VAL A 369 -0.09 17.26 -3.69
C VAL A 369 0.82 17.22 -2.46
N PRO A 370 0.78 18.24 -1.57
CA PRO A 370 1.76 18.39 -0.49
C PRO A 370 1.86 17.19 0.44
N SER A 371 0.75 16.51 0.71
CA SER A 371 0.71 15.33 1.59
C SER A 371 1.57 14.16 1.11
N ILE A 372 1.78 14.02 -0.21
CA ILE A 372 2.69 13.01 -0.76
C ILE A 372 4.14 13.31 -0.35
N LEU A 373 4.57 14.55 -0.50
CA LEU A 373 5.91 14.95 -0.07
C LEU A 373 6.05 14.96 1.45
N TYR A 374 4.98 15.32 2.18
CA TYR A 374 4.95 15.22 3.64
C TYR A 374 5.25 13.79 4.08
N LEU A 375 4.51 12.78 3.55
CA LEU A 375 4.76 11.37 3.84
C LEU A 375 6.20 10.95 3.51
N PHE A 376 6.67 11.24 2.29
CA PHE A 376 7.98 10.78 1.86
C PHE A 376 9.12 11.42 2.65
N ARG A 377 9.03 12.72 2.93
CA ARG A 377 10.05 13.45 3.70
C ARG A 377 10.07 13.03 5.16
N LYS A 378 8.89 12.82 5.77
CA LYS A 378 8.74 12.42 7.18
C LYS A 378 9.38 11.06 7.45
N TYR A 379 9.14 10.08 6.59
CA TYR A 379 9.54 8.69 6.85
C TYR A 379 10.77 8.24 6.08
N HIS A 380 10.93 8.64 4.84
CA HIS A 380 12.04 8.20 3.97
C HIS A 380 13.14 9.26 3.81
N GLY A 381 12.92 10.47 4.30
CA GLY A 381 13.86 11.58 4.22
C GLY A 381 13.87 12.31 2.87
N ASN A 382 14.52 13.48 2.87
CA ASN A 382 14.55 14.38 1.72
C ASN A 382 15.20 13.75 0.48
N THR A 383 16.21 12.88 0.67
CA THR A 383 16.92 12.24 -0.46
C THR A 383 16.01 11.28 -1.22
N ALA A 384 15.27 10.41 -0.52
CA ALA A 384 14.33 9.50 -1.15
C ALA A 384 13.16 10.26 -1.81
N ALA A 385 12.65 11.32 -1.17
CA ALA A 385 11.63 12.18 -1.74
C ALA A 385 12.10 12.83 -3.06
N ARG A 386 13.35 13.31 -3.15
CA ARG A 386 13.94 13.85 -4.40
C ARG A 386 14.05 12.78 -5.49
N TRP A 387 14.49 11.55 -5.16
CA TRP A 387 14.52 10.46 -6.13
C TRP A 387 13.12 10.10 -6.64
N MET A 388 12.12 10.13 -5.76
CA MET A 388 10.73 9.88 -6.17
C MET A 388 10.20 11.00 -7.07
N LEU A 389 10.54 12.26 -6.82
CA LEU A 389 10.23 13.37 -7.73
C LEU A 389 10.85 13.16 -9.11
N LEU A 390 12.16 12.89 -9.18
CA LEU A 390 12.84 12.64 -10.45
C LEU A 390 12.23 11.50 -11.26
N LYS A 391 11.79 10.43 -10.58
CA LYS A 391 11.13 9.29 -11.21
C LYS A 391 9.73 9.60 -11.72
N SER A 392 8.91 10.27 -10.91
CA SER A 392 7.45 10.31 -11.13
C SER A 392 6.97 11.63 -11.74
N LEU A 393 7.76 12.70 -11.58
CA LEU A 393 7.38 14.03 -12.04
C LEU A 393 7.35 14.16 -13.57
N PRO A 394 8.38 13.69 -14.35
CA PRO A 394 8.40 13.91 -15.79
C PRO A 394 7.14 13.37 -16.50
N PRO A 395 6.69 12.12 -16.29
CA PRO A 395 5.50 11.62 -16.96
C PRO A 395 4.19 12.16 -16.38
N SER A 396 4.22 12.84 -15.23
CA SER A 396 3.00 13.31 -14.53
C SER A 396 2.28 14.49 -15.22
N ILE A 397 2.85 15.06 -16.27
CA ILE A 397 2.21 16.12 -17.05
C ILE A 397 1.04 15.56 -17.88
N ILE A 398 1.11 14.30 -18.29
CA ILE A 398 0.06 13.63 -19.05
C ILE A 398 -1.13 13.32 -18.13
N PRO A 399 -2.38 13.58 -18.54
CA PRO A 399 -3.56 13.24 -17.76
C PRO A 399 -3.61 11.76 -17.37
N TYR A 400 -4.17 11.47 -16.19
CA TYR A 400 -4.19 10.13 -15.61
C TYR A 400 -4.77 9.05 -16.52
N GLN A 401 -5.80 9.37 -17.27
CA GLN A 401 -6.47 8.45 -18.20
C GLN A 401 -5.53 7.86 -19.27
N PHE A 402 -4.45 8.56 -19.63
CA PHE A 402 -3.46 8.13 -20.60
C PHE A 402 -2.22 7.46 -19.99
N LYS A 403 -2.19 7.22 -18.68
CA LYS A 403 -1.04 6.62 -17.96
C LYS A 403 -0.61 5.26 -18.53
N GLY A 404 -1.51 4.50 -19.13
CA GLY A 404 -1.22 3.21 -19.77
C GLY A 404 -0.47 3.33 -21.10
N ASN A 405 -0.50 4.50 -21.74
CA ASN A 405 0.13 4.70 -23.05
C ASN A 405 1.61 5.11 -22.89
N LYS A 406 2.51 4.16 -23.19
CA LYS A 406 3.96 4.36 -23.02
C LYS A 406 4.52 5.50 -23.88
N ILE A 407 3.98 5.70 -25.08
CA ILE A 407 4.43 6.77 -26.00
C ILE A 407 4.07 8.12 -25.39
N LEU A 408 2.82 8.29 -24.95
CA LEU A 408 2.41 9.54 -24.28
C LEU A 408 3.20 9.80 -23.00
N MET A 409 3.61 8.77 -22.26
CA MET A 409 4.47 8.96 -21.08
C MET A 409 5.85 9.52 -21.45
N VAL A 410 6.44 9.06 -22.57
CA VAL A 410 7.71 9.60 -23.09
C VAL A 410 7.52 11.04 -23.55
N VAL A 411 6.50 11.29 -24.38
CA VAL A 411 6.16 12.66 -24.84
C VAL A 411 5.93 13.58 -23.66
N GLY A 412 5.19 13.15 -22.64
CA GLY A 412 4.97 13.91 -21.42
C GLY A 412 6.25 14.25 -20.66
N SER A 413 7.22 13.33 -20.67
CA SER A 413 8.52 13.59 -20.04
C SER A 413 9.29 14.71 -20.78
N PHE A 414 9.26 14.74 -22.10
CA PHE A 414 9.81 15.83 -22.88
C PHE A 414 9.06 17.16 -22.67
N LEU A 415 7.72 17.11 -22.66
CA LEU A 415 6.91 18.31 -22.37
C LEU A 415 7.19 18.88 -20.98
N SER A 416 7.48 18.01 -19.99
CA SER A 416 7.90 18.45 -18.66
C SER A 416 9.21 19.22 -18.67
N LEU A 417 10.14 18.90 -19.57
CA LEU A 417 11.38 19.67 -19.75
C LEU A 417 11.12 21.02 -20.40
N LEU A 418 10.27 21.09 -21.41
CA LEU A 418 9.86 22.35 -22.04
C LEU A 418 9.12 23.28 -21.06
N LEU A 419 8.32 22.71 -20.18
CA LEU A 419 7.57 23.43 -19.15
C LEU A 419 8.31 23.48 -17.80
N ALA A 420 9.62 23.27 -17.81
CA ALA A 420 10.45 23.20 -16.59
C ALA A 420 10.21 24.36 -15.61
N PRO A 421 10.10 25.65 -16.02
CA PRO A 421 9.85 26.73 -15.07
C PRO A 421 8.55 26.53 -14.28
N VAL A 422 7.45 26.13 -14.96
CA VAL A 422 6.15 25.88 -14.32
C VAL A 422 6.23 24.65 -13.42
N VAL A 423 6.83 23.57 -13.90
CA VAL A 423 6.99 22.33 -13.13
C VAL A 423 7.83 22.55 -11.88
N LEU A 424 8.91 23.30 -11.98
CA LEU A 424 9.78 23.66 -10.83
C LEU A 424 9.02 24.53 -9.81
N TRP A 425 8.25 25.50 -10.27
CA TRP A 425 7.35 26.28 -9.40
C TRP A 425 6.36 25.38 -8.65
N GLN A 426 5.68 24.49 -9.37
CA GLN A 426 4.72 23.55 -8.78
C GLN A 426 5.38 22.65 -7.71
N VAL A 427 6.60 22.18 -7.99
CA VAL A 427 7.38 21.34 -7.05
C VAL A 427 7.82 22.15 -5.84
N TRP A 428 8.33 23.36 -6.05
CA TRP A 428 8.71 24.26 -4.97
C TRP A 428 7.53 24.55 -4.04
N LEU A 429 6.35 24.85 -4.61
CA LEU A 429 5.13 25.08 -3.84
C LEU A 429 4.73 23.86 -3.02
N SER A 430 4.80 22.66 -3.63
CA SER A 430 4.52 21.40 -2.94
C SER A 430 5.52 21.13 -1.81
N TRP A 431 6.81 21.35 -2.08
CA TRP A 431 7.89 21.18 -1.11
C TRP A 431 7.76 22.11 0.08
N LYS A 432 7.46 23.40 -0.16
CA LYS A 432 7.20 24.41 0.87
C LYS A 432 6.02 23.98 1.76
N ARG A 433 4.85 23.70 1.15
CA ARG A 433 3.65 23.30 1.89
C ARG A 433 3.82 21.99 2.65
N SER A 434 4.55 21.02 2.10
CA SER A 434 4.86 19.80 2.83
C SER A 434 5.79 20.04 4.03
N GLY A 435 6.63 21.08 3.99
CA GLY A 435 7.42 21.55 5.12
C GLY A 435 6.54 22.14 6.24
N GLU A 436 5.55 22.93 5.87
CA GLU A 436 4.57 23.50 6.79
C GLU A 436 3.74 22.41 7.50
N MET A 437 3.49 21.27 6.83
CA MET A 437 2.82 20.11 7.43
C MET A 437 3.71 19.34 8.43
N MET A 438 5.04 19.51 8.41
CA MET A 438 5.95 18.84 9.34
C MET A 438 6.05 19.55 10.69
N ASN A 439 5.76 20.83 10.71
CA ASN A 439 5.64 21.65 11.91
C ASN A 439 4.25 21.47 12.53
#